data_252ddf9c9cef2e7d1c9167a7fe4d288d
#
_entry.id   252ddf9c9cef2e7d1c9167a7fe4d288d
#
_cell.length_a   1.000
_cell.length_b   1.000
_cell.length_c   1.000
_cell.angle_alpha   90.00
_cell.angle_beta   90.00
_cell.angle_gamma   90.00
#
_symmetry.space_group_name_H-M   'P 1'
#
loop_
_entity.id
_entity.type
_entity.pdbx_description
1 polymer ?
#
loop_
_entity_poly.entity_id
_entity_poly.type
_entity_poly.pdbx_seq_one_letter_code
_entity_poly.pdbx_strand_id
1 'polypeptide(L)'
;DISHQVKTPVSNLKMATDTLLERPMPESERMDFIWGIRNQTDKLDFLFQALVKTSRLETGVIQLDKKPGRLFDTVAQAMSGIVYAAEKKKIAVSVDCPENLTISHDSKWTSEALFNLLDNAVKYTLAGGKITVSVVLWEMYVEIKVADTGKGISESNQAAIFRRFYREEEVHEQQGVGIGLYLTREIVTQQGGYIKVVSEPGKGSEFSI
;
A
#
# COMPACT_ATOMS: atom_id res chain seq x y z
N ASP A 1 1.18 13.91 -9.74
CA ASP A 1 1.68 13.84 -11.12
C ASP A 1 2.90 12.92 -11.19
N ILE A 2 2.83 11.93 -12.09
CA ILE A 2 3.90 10.94 -12.30
C ILE A 2 5.23 11.61 -12.65
N SER A 3 5.18 12.67 -13.48
CA SER A 3 6.39 13.38 -13.90
C SER A 3 7.16 13.91 -12.70
N HIS A 4 6.47 14.41 -11.69
CA HIS A 4 7.11 14.87 -10.45
C HIS A 4 7.67 13.73 -9.62
N GLN A 5 6.95 12.60 -9.54
CA GLN A 5 7.38 11.42 -8.79
C GLN A 5 8.63 10.75 -9.41
N VAL A 6 8.81 10.84 -10.72
CA VAL A 6 10.01 10.35 -11.42
C VAL A 6 11.15 11.39 -11.38
N LYS A 7 10.84 12.67 -11.57
CA LYS A 7 11.85 13.74 -11.65
C LYS A 7 12.68 13.87 -10.37
N THR A 8 12.04 13.77 -9.20
CA THR A 8 12.72 13.92 -7.91
C THR A 8 13.80 12.85 -7.70
N PRO A 9 13.53 11.53 -7.75
CA PRO A 9 14.56 10.52 -7.59
C PRO A 9 15.64 10.61 -8.67
N VAL A 10 15.30 10.92 -9.92
CA VAL A 10 16.28 11.09 -11.00
C VAL A 10 17.21 12.27 -10.72
N SER A 11 16.68 13.40 -10.25
CA SER A 11 17.51 14.57 -9.88
C SER A 11 18.43 14.26 -8.71
N ASN A 12 17.94 13.52 -7.69
CA ASN A 12 18.76 13.11 -6.54
C ASN A 12 19.86 12.13 -6.96
N LEU A 13 19.57 11.18 -7.87
CA LEU A 13 20.58 10.28 -8.43
C LEU A 13 21.67 11.06 -9.16
N LYS A 14 21.28 12.01 -10.01
CA LYS A 14 22.22 12.85 -10.75
C LYS A 14 23.10 13.65 -9.79
N MET A 15 22.52 14.34 -8.82
CA MET A 15 23.26 15.11 -7.83
C MET A 15 24.25 14.25 -7.04
N ALA A 16 23.83 13.06 -6.60
CA ALA A 16 24.68 12.15 -5.85
C ALA A 16 25.86 11.64 -6.70
N THR A 17 25.59 11.30 -7.96
CA THR A 17 26.66 10.84 -8.89
C THR A 17 27.63 11.97 -9.26
N ASP A 18 27.14 13.19 -9.53
CA ASP A 18 27.98 14.34 -9.82
C ASP A 18 28.88 14.65 -8.62
N THR A 19 28.34 14.63 -7.39
CA THR A 19 29.14 14.84 -6.16
C THR A 19 30.22 13.78 -5.98
N LEU A 20 29.92 12.50 -6.25
CA LEU A 20 30.88 11.39 -6.16
C LEU A 20 32.03 11.51 -7.18
N LEU A 21 31.75 12.10 -8.36
CA LEU A 21 32.73 12.27 -9.44
C LEU A 21 33.60 13.49 -9.23
N GLU A 22 33.06 14.57 -8.68
CA GLU A 22 33.73 15.89 -8.63
C GLU A 22 34.49 16.15 -7.32
N ARG A 23 34.10 15.45 -6.23
CA ARG A 23 34.62 15.74 -4.88
C ARG A 23 35.33 14.54 -4.24
N PRO A 24 36.64 14.64 -3.91
CA PRO A 24 37.28 13.68 -3.02
C PRO A 24 36.61 13.69 -1.63
N MET A 25 36.29 12.53 -1.09
CA MET A 25 35.62 12.40 0.20
C MET A 25 36.11 11.15 0.94
N PRO A 26 35.93 11.11 2.29
CA PRO A 26 36.18 9.89 3.07
C PRO A 26 35.31 8.72 2.61
N GLU A 27 35.81 7.49 2.81
CA GLU A 27 35.10 6.27 2.41
C GLU A 27 33.70 6.18 3.04
N SER A 28 33.53 6.59 4.30
CA SER A 28 32.22 6.62 4.98
C SER A 28 31.20 7.50 4.26
N GLU A 29 31.61 8.74 3.92
CA GLU A 29 30.76 9.68 3.19
C GLU A 29 30.43 9.15 1.77
N ARG A 30 31.40 8.53 1.09
CA ARG A 30 31.19 7.88 -0.20
C ARG A 30 30.14 6.77 -0.12
N MET A 31 30.20 5.94 0.91
CA MET A 31 29.22 4.88 1.12
C MET A 31 27.82 5.44 1.37
N ASP A 32 27.68 6.55 2.07
CA ASP A 32 26.37 7.19 2.30
C ASP A 32 25.72 7.64 0.98
N PHE A 33 26.51 8.22 0.06
CA PHE A 33 26.04 8.55 -1.29
C PHE A 33 25.64 7.31 -2.08
N ILE A 34 26.41 6.23 -2.03
CA ILE A 34 26.09 4.96 -2.70
C ILE A 34 24.78 4.37 -2.17
N TRP A 35 24.58 4.36 -0.85
CA TRP A 35 23.32 3.94 -0.24
C TRP A 35 22.16 4.86 -0.65
N GLY A 36 22.41 6.16 -0.75
CA GLY A 36 21.44 7.13 -1.27
C GLY A 36 21.02 6.81 -2.71
N ILE A 37 21.97 6.52 -3.59
CA ILE A 37 21.73 6.12 -4.99
C ILE A 37 20.88 4.82 -5.03
N ARG A 38 21.26 3.81 -4.27
CA ARG A 38 20.52 2.56 -4.19
C ARG A 38 19.06 2.79 -3.78
N ASN A 39 18.84 3.57 -2.73
CA ASN A 39 17.49 3.89 -2.25
C ASN A 39 16.64 4.61 -3.29
N GLN A 40 17.23 5.53 -4.10
CA GLN A 40 16.50 6.20 -5.18
C GLN A 40 16.18 5.25 -6.34
N THR A 41 17.11 4.32 -6.65
CA THR A 41 16.90 3.29 -7.67
C THR A 41 15.78 2.33 -7.26
N ASP A 42 15.76 1.87 -6.01
CA ASP A 42 14.69 1.01 -5.48
C ASP A 42 13.31 1.70 -5.55
N LYS A 43 13.27 3.03 -5.28
CA LYS A 43 12.03 3.82 -5.44
C LYS A 43 11.56 3.89 -6.89
N LEU A 44 12.47 4.06 -7.84
CA LEU A 44 12.15 4.09 -9.26
C LEU A 44 11.65 2.73 -9.75
N ASP A 45 12.30 1.64 -9.34
CA ASP A 45 11.86 0.29 -9.69
C ASP A 45 10.46 0.01 -9.15
N PHE A 46 10.20 0.32 -7.88
CA PHE A 46 8.88 0.19 -7.27
C PHE A 46 7.82 1.00 -8.04
N LEU A 47 8.13 2.25 -8.40
CA LEU A 47 7.24 3.10 -9.19
C LEU A 47 6.94 2.47 -10.56
N PHE A 48 7.96 1.98 -11.25
CA PHE A 48 7.82 1.36 -12.56
C PHE A 48 6.96 0.09 -12.49
N GLN A 49 7.22 -0.80 -11.54
CA GLN A 49 6.44 -2.03 -11.34
C GLN A 49 4.95 -1.71 -11.05
N ALA A 50 4.70 -0.73 -10.19
CA ALA A 50 3.34 -0.32 -9.87
C ALA A 50 2.61 0.27 -11.09
N LEU A 51 3.31 1.05 -11.92
CA LEU A 51 2.78 1.61 -13.17
C LEU A 51 2.42 0.53 -14.19
N VAL A 52 3.34 -0.40 -14.42
CA VAL A 52 3.13 -1.51 -15.36
C VAL A 52 1.95 -2.37 -14.91
N LYS A 53 1.89 -2.70 -13.60
CA LYS A 53 0.81 -3.49 -13.01
C LYS A 53 -0.55 -2.78 -13.21
N THR A 54 -0.62 -1.51 -12.89
CA THR A 54 -1.84 -0.70 -13.02
C THR A 54 -2.27 -0.59 -14.49
N SER A 55 -1.35 -0.26 -15.38
CA SER A 55 -1.63 -0.15 -16.83
C SER A 55 -2.17 -1.45 -17.42
N ARG A 56 -1.61 -2.60 -17.02
CA ARG A 56 -2.07 -3.91 -17.50
C ARG A 56 -3.47 -4.26 -16.99
N LEU A 57 -3.83 -3.84 -15.77
CA LEU A 57 -5.19 -3.99 -15.25
C LEU A 57 -6.18 -3.09 -16.01
N GLU A 58 -5.85 -1.79 -16.15
CA GLU A 58 -6.70 -0.81 -16.84
C GLU A 58 -6.99 -1.18 -18.30
N THR A 59 -5.98 -1.72 -19.00
CA THR A 59 -6.09 -2.10 -20.41
C THR A 59 -6.70 -3.50 -20.62
N GLY A 60 -7.06 -4.21 -19.54
CA GLY A 60 -7.62 -5.56 -19.62
C GLY A 60 -6.62 -6.63 -20.08
N VAL A 61 -5.32 -6.32 -20.16
CA VAL A 61 -4.26 -7.31 -20.41
C VAL A 61 -4.19 -8.32 -19.27
N ILE A 62 -4.42 -7.86 -18.03
CA ILE A 62 -4.64 -8.74 -16.90
C ILE A 62 -6.15 -8.90 -16.72
N GLN A 63 -6.61 -10.13 -16.89
CA GLN A 63 -7.98 -10.51 -16.58
C GLN A 63 -8.00 -11.22 -15.22
N LEU A 64 -8.88 -10.79 -14.34
CA LEU A 64 -9.03 -11.40 -13.01
C LEU A 64 -9.75 -12.73 -13.15
N ASP A 65 -9.20 -13.76 -12.52
CA ASP A 65 -9.73 -15.13 -12.56
C ASP A 65 -10.41 -15.47 -11.23
N LYS A 66 -11.71 -15.14 -11.15
CA LYS A 66 -12.53 -15.40 -9.95
C LYS A 66 -12.87 -16.87 -9.86
N LYS A 67 -12.45 -17.52 -8.76
CA LYS A 67 -12.74 -18.91 -8.44
C LYS A 67 -13.18 -19.05 -6.99
N PRO A 68 -14.00 -20.07 -6.66
CA PRO A 68 -14.25 -20.42 -5.27
C PRO A 68 -12.94 -20.66 -4.53
N GLY A 69 -12.69 -19.91 -3.47
CA GLY A 69 -11.49 -20.00 -2.65
C GLY A 69 -11.78 -19.61 -1.20
N ARG A 70 -11.01 -20.19 -0.27
CA ARG A 70 -11.15 -19.83 1.15
C ARG A 70 -10.61 -18.42 1.38
N LEU A 71 -11.46 -17.55 1.87
CA LEU A 71 -11.09 -16.16 2.13
C LEU A 71 -10.00 -16.05 3.21
N PHE A 72 -10.03 -16.94 4.21
CA PHE A 72 -9.01 -16.99 5.25
C PHE A 72 -7.60 -17.15 4.70
N ASP A 73 -7.39 -18.00 3.69
CA ASP A 73 -6.07 -18.20 3.08
C ASP A 73 -5.60 -16.93 2.36
N THR A 74 -6.51 -16.22 1.70
CA THR A 74 -6.22 -14.95 1.02
C THR A 74 -5.85 -13.84 2.01
N VAL A 75 -6.56 -13.75 3.13
CA VAL A 75 -6.25 -12.82 4.23
C VAL A 75 -4.91 -13.16 4.85
N ALA A 76 -4.65 -14.44 5.16
CA ALA A 76 -3.39 -14.90 5.73
C ALA A 76 -2.20 -14.59 4.82
N GLN A 77 -2.35 -14.77 3.50
CA GLN A 77 -1.33 -14.40 2.52
C GLN A 77 -1.01 -12.90 2.55
N ALA A 78 -2.03 -12.04 2.57
CA ALA A 78 -1.83 -10.60 2.65
C ALA A 78 -1.16 -10.18 3.97
N MET A 79 -1.59 -10.79 5.08
CA MET A 79 -1.04 -10.55 6.41
C MET A 79 0.44 -10.90 6.50
N SER A 80 0.89 -11.99 5.86
CA SER A 80 2.29 -12.42 5.90
C SER A 80 3.28 -11.33 5.44
N GLY A 81 2.84 -10.46 4.54
CA GLY A 81 3.66 -9.36 4.02
C GLY A 81 3.93 -8.22 5.01
N ILE A 82 3.12 -8.11 6.08
CA ILE A 82 3.23 -6.97 7.02
C ILE A 82 3.76 -7.38 8.41
N VAL A 83 3.88 -8.67 8.70
CA VAL A 83 4.23 -9.19 10.04
C VAL A 83 5.50 -8.53 10.58
N TYR A 84 6.58 -8.58 9.82
CA TYR A 84 7.88 -8.03 10.25
C TYR A 84 7.80 -6.51 10.56
N ALA A 85 7.11 -5.75 9.70
CA ALA A 85 6.99 -4.30 9.88
C ALA A 85 6.10 -3.95 11.08
N ALA A 86 5.03 -4.71 11.30
CA ALA A 86 4.14 -4.56 12.44
C ALA A 86 4.85 -4.90 13.76
N GLU A 87 5.61 -6.01 13.80
CA GLU A 87 6.41 -6.41 14.97
C GLU A 87 7.47 -5.36 15.31
N LYS A 88 8.20 -4.85 14.31
CA LYS A 88 9.20 -3.79 14.50
C LYS A 88 8.61 -2.53 15.14
N LYS A 89 7.38 -2.19 14.80
CA LYS A 89 6.63 -1.07 15.39
C LYS A 89 5.86 -1.45 16.66
N LYS A 90 5.88 -2.72 17.08
CA LYS A 90 5.09 -3.23 18.21
C LYS A 90 3.59 -2.98 18.04
N ILE A 91 3.09 -3.05 16.81
CA ILE A 91 1.67 -2.89 16.49
C ILE A 91 0.96 -4.20 16.78
N ALA A 92 -0.12 -4.15 17.59
CA ALA A 92 -0.97 -5.30 17.83
C ALA A 92 -1.85 -5.55 16.60
N VAL A 93 -1.77 -6.76 16.03
CA VAL A 93 -2.56 -7.14 14.86
C VAL A 93 -3.52 -8.25 15.24
N SER A 94 -4.80 -8.09 14.90
CA SER A 94 -5.85 -9.10 15.14
C SER A 94 -6.64 -9.36 13.87
N VAL A 95 -7.06 -10.62 13.69
CA VAL A 95 -7.85 -11.07 12.54
C VAL A 95 -9.10 -11.79 13.04
N ASP A 96 -10.26 -11.35 12.55
CA ASP A 96 -11.54 -11.99 12.73
C ASP A 96 -12.10 -12.37 11.36
N CYS A 97 -11.78 -13.58 10.93
CA CYS A 97 -12.17 -14.14 9.64
C CYS A 97 -12.60 -15.60 9.82
N PRO A 98 -13.82 -15.98 9.39
CA PRO A 98 -14.26 -17.37 9.45
C PRO A 98 -13.35 -18.27 8.60
N GLU A 99 -12.78 -19.31 9.22
CA GLU A 99 -11.79 -20.19 8.57
C GLU A 99 -12.34 -20.93 7.35
N ASN A 100 -13.62 -21.30 7.37
CA ASN A 100 -14.26 -22.10 6.32
C ASN A 100 -15.05 -21.27 5.30
N LEU A 101 -14.97 -19.94 5.36
CA LEU A 101 -15.68 -19.07 4.43
C LEU A 101 -15.08 -19.18 3.04
N THR A 102 -15.88 -19.67 2.10
CA THR A 102 -15.52 -19.77 0.67
C THR A 102 -16.33 -18.77 -0.14
N ILE A 103 -15.65 -17.92 -0.90
CA ILE A 103 -16.26 -16.95 -1.81
C ILE A 103 -15.62 -17.01 -3.18
N SER A 104 -16.33 -16.55 -4.21
CA SER A 104 -15.78 -16.45 -5.57
C SER A 104 -14.98 -15.14 -5.70
N HIS A 105 -13.67 -15.26 -5.74
CA HIS A 105 -12.76 -14.12 -5.89
C HIS A 105 -11.45 -14.53 -6.57
N ASP A 106 -10.69 -13.58 -7.07
CA ASP A 106 -9.30 -13.81 -7.47
C ASP A 106 -8.40 -13.70 -6.24
N SER A 107 -7.98 -14.84 -5.69
CA SER A 107 -7.22 -14.89 -4.43
C SER A 107 -5.92 -14.10 -4.50
N LYS A 108 -5.22 -14.10 -5.64
CA LYS A 108 -3.96 -13.38 -5.83
C LYS A 108 -4.18 -11.87 -5.78
N TRP A 109 -5.15 -11.37 -6.55
CA TRP A 109 -5.41 -9.95 -6.65
C TRP A 109 -6.13 -9.39 -5.42
N THR A 110 -6.99 -10.18 -4.80
CA THR A 110 -7.60 -9.80 -3.51
C THR A 110 -6.56 -9.74 -2.41
N SER A 111 -5.60 -10.69 -2.37
CA SER A 111 -4.46 -10.62 -1.44
C SER A 111 -3.60 -9.37 -1.68
N GLU A 112 -3.36 -8.99 -2.91
CA GLU A 112 -2.65 -7.75 -3.27
C GLU A 112 -3.40 -6.51 -2.77
N ALA A 113 -4.72 -6.45 -2.99
CA ALA A 113 -5.56 -5.36 -2.52
C ALA A 113 -5.52 -5.23 -0.99
N LEU A 114 -5.68 -6.35 -0.28
CA LEU A 114 -5.59 -6.40 1.18
C LEU A 114 -4.20 -6.02 1.69
N PHE A 115 -3.14 -6.50 1.03
CA PHE A 115 -1.77 -6.12 1.38
C PHE A 115 -1.57 -4.61 1.29
N ASN A 116 -2.08 -3.94 0.25
CA ASN A 116 -1.98 -2.48 0.12
C ASN A 116 -2.69 -1.75 1.28
N LEU A 117 -3.85 -2.24 1.73
CA LEU A 117 -4.55 -1.67 2.88
C LEU A 117 -3.77 -1.89 4.18
N LEU A 118 -3.26 -3.09 4.39
CA LEU A 118 -2.48 -3.47 5.56
C LEU A 118 -1.14 -2.73 5.63
N ASP A 119 -0.44 -2.59 4.52
CA ASP A 119 0.82 -1.84 4.44
C ASP A 119 0.60 -0.37 4.78
N ASN A 120 -0.49 0.23 4.30
CA ASN A 120 -0.90 1.57 4.71
C ASN A 120 -1.22 1.64 6.21
N ALA A 121 -1.98 0.68 6.75
CA ALA A 121 -2.29 0.62 8.16
C ALA A 121 -1.00 0.57 9.02
N VAL A 122 -0.02 -0.27 8.66
CA VAL A 122 1.28 -0.33 9.36
C VAL A 122 2.07 0.96 9.20
N LYS A 123 2.07 1.58 8.02
CA LYS A 123 2.80 2.84 7.76
C LYS A 123 2.28 3.98 8.63
N TYR A 124 0.99 4.14 8.71
CA TYR A 124 0.35 5.30 9.33
C TYR A 124 -0.05 5.10 10.81
N THR A 125 0.04 3.88 11.32
CA THR A 125 -0.13 3.58 12.74
C THR A 125 1.18 3.83 13.50
N LEU A 126 1.07 4.51 14.63
CA LEU A 126 2.21 4.75 15.53
C LEU A 126 2.63 3.45 16.21
N ALA A 127 3.86 3.43 16.74
CA ALA A 127 4.37 2.32 17.53
C ALA A 127 3.45 2.04 18.73
N GLY A 128 3.13 0.76 18.96
CA GLY A 128 2.20 0.32 20.02
C GLY A 128 0.72 0.45 19.67
N GLY A 129 0.38 0.90 18.44
CA GLY A 129 -1.00 0.97 18.00
C GLY A 129 -1.62 -0.39 17.66
N LYS A 130 -2.79 -0.38 17.02
CA LYS A 130 -3.55 -1.58 16.71
C LYS A 130 -4.03 -1.58 15.26
N ILE A 131 -4.01 -2.77 14.63
CA ILE A 131 -4.63 -3.05 13.34
C ILE A 131 -5.58 -4.23 13.52
N THR A 132 -6.80 -4.12 12.99
CA THR A 132 -7.80 -5.19 13.02
C THR A 132 -8.28 -5.48 11.61
N VAL A 133 -8.22 -6.75 11.22
CA VAL A 133 -8.89 -7.25 10.02
C VAL A 133 -10.14 -7.98 10.45
N SER A 134 -11.29 -7.62 9.90
CA SER A 134 -12.55 -8.31 10.18
C SER A 134 -13.32 -8.59 8.90
N VAL A 135 -14.02 -9.72 8.87
CA VAL A 135 -14.85 -10.15 7.75
C VAL A 135 -16.30 -10.21 8.21
N VAL A 136 -17.14 -9.44 7.54
CA VAL A 136 -18.58 -9.39 7.82
C VAL A 136 -19.35 -10.01 6.67
N LEU A 137 -20.20 -10.97 7.02
CA LEU A 137 -21.09 -11.64 6.07
C LEU A 137 -22.43 -10.90 6.03
N TRP A 138 -22.78 -10.39 4.85
CA TRP A 138 -24.07 -9.82 4.55
C TRP A 138 -24.86 -10.80 3.66
N GLU A 139 -26.15 -10.61 3.50
CA GLU A 139 -26.98 -11.48 2.66
C GLU A 139 -26.52 -11.55 1.21
N MET A 140 -26.02 -10.45 0.65
CA MET A 140 -25.69 -10.33 -0.78
C MET A 140 -24.19 -10.19 -1.07
N TYR A 141 -23.35 -9.93 -0.06
CA TYR A 141 -21.92 -9.71 -0.23
C TYR A 141 -21.13 -10.02 1.05
N VAL A 142 -19.85 -10.10 0.90
CA VAL A 142 -18.88 -10.20 2.00
C VAL A 142 -18.10 -8.90 2.07
N GLU A 143 -17.99 -8.33 3.26
CA GLU A 143 -17.22 -7.12 3.51
C GLU A 143 -15.96 -7.47 4.29
N ILE A 144 -14.79 -7.05 3.79
CA ILE A 144 -13.52 -7.20 4.48
C ILE A 144 -13.09 -5.82 4.94
N LYS A 145 -12.88 -5.67 6.23
CA LYS A 145 -12.49 -4.41 6.87
C LYS A 145 -11.06 -4.47 7.36
N VAL A 146 -10.32 -3.41 7.14
CA VAL A 146 -9.00 -3.17 7.73
C VAL A 146 -9.08 -1.86 8.50
N ALA A 147 -9.07 -1.97 9.82
CA ALA A 147 -9.12 -0.82 10.74
C ALA A 147 -7.77 -0.62 11.41
N ASP A 148 -7.33 0.64 11.51
CA ASP A 148 -6.09 1.05 12.17
C ASP A 148 -6.35 2.17 13.19
N THR A 149 -5.45 2.29 14.17
CA THR A 149 -5.44 3.39 15.16
C THR A 149 -4.40 4.46 14.82
N GLY A 150 -4.21 4.72 13.53
CA GLY A 150 -3.21 5.65 13.03
C GLY A 150 -3.65 7.11 13.06
N LYS A 151 -2.97 7.94 12.26
CA LYS A 151 -3.20 9.38 12.20
C LYS A 151 -4.60 9.78 11.71
N GLY A 152 -5.32 8.88 11.05
CA GLY A 152 -6.59 9.19 10.38
C GLY A 152 -6.40 10.03 9.11
N ILE A 153 -7.53 10.35 8.45
CA ILE A 153 -7.61 11.04 7.16
C ILE A 153 -8.71 12.10 7.28
N SER A 154 -8.41 13.33 6.92
CA SER A 154 -9.41 14.40 6.89
C SER A 154 -10.51 14.12 5.87
N GLU A 155 -11.74 14.55 6.17
CA GLU A 155 -12.90 14.32 5.30
C GLU A 155 -12.66 14.84 3.87
N SER A 156 -12.00 16.00 3.73
CA SER A 156 -11.65 16.58 2.43
C SER A 156 -10.73 15.69 1.59
N ASN A 157 -9.93 14.85 2.23
CA ASN A 157 -8.94 14.00 1.56
C ASN A 157 -9.47 12.58 1.26
N GLN A 158 -10.53 12.11 1.94
CA GLN A 158 -11.02 10.73 1.81
C GLN A 158 -11.41 10.33 0.39
N ALA A 159 -11.93 11.25 -0.42
CA ALA A 159 -12.18 10.99 -1.83
C ALA A 159 -10.90 11.05 -2.69
N ALA A 160 -9.94 11.88 -2.30
CA ALA A 160 -8.72 12.10 -3.06
C ALA A 160 -7.68 10.97 -2.90
N ILE A 161 -7.65 10.27 -1.75
CA ILE A 161 -6.67 9.20 -1.48
C ILE A 161 -6.75 8.02 -2.46
N PHE A 162 -7.88 7.85 -3.16
CA PHE A 162 -8.07 6.84 -4.20
C PHE A 162 -7.63 7.30 -5.60
N ARG A 163 -7.14 8.54 -5.73
CA ARG A 163 -6.59 9.02 -6.99
C ARG A 163 -5.17 8.51 -7.20
N ARG A 164 -4.82 8.27 -8.44
CA ARG A 164 -3.48 7.85 -8.84
C ARG A 164 -2.44 8.90 -8.47
N PHE A 165 -1.35 8.49 -7.81
CA PHE A 165 -0.25 9.35 -7.35
C PHE A 165 -0.64 10.39 -6.29
N TYR A 166 -1.80 10.26 -5.67
CA TYR A 166 -2.18 11.16 -4.59
C TYR A 166 -1.42 10.79 -3.30
N ARG A 167 -0.89 11.80 -2.66
CA ARG A 167 -0.30 11.74 -1.32
C ARG A 167 -0.61 13.04 -0.60
N GLU A 168 -0.93 12.96 0.67
CA GLU A 168 -1.05 14.16 1.52
C GLU A 168 0.32 14.79 1.72
N GLU A 169 0.40 16.13 1.75
CA GLU A 169 1.65 16.88 1.91
C GLU A 169 2.39 16.51 3.19
N GLU A 170 1.66 16.26 4.27
CA GLU A 170 2.20 15.91 5.59
C GLU A 170 2.89 14.53 5.66
N VAL A 171 2.71 13.68 4.65
CA VAL A 171 3.28 12.31 4.63
C VAL A 171 4.32 12.10 3.54
N HIS A 172 4.87 13.18 2.97
CA HIS A 172 5.91 13.07 1.94
C HIS A 172 7.17 12.33 2.41
N GLU A 173 7.47 12.32 3.69
CA GLU A 173 8.61 11.60 4.28
C GLU A 173 8.39 10.08 4.37
N GLN A 174 7.14 9.61 4.36
CA GLN A 174 6.84 8.18 4.39
C GLN A 174 7.09 7.54 3.03
N GLN A 175 7.59 6.30 3.00
CA GLN A 175 7.81 5.56 1.77
C GLN A 175 6.49 5.24 1.06
N GLY A 176 6.39 5.54 -0.24
CA GLY A 176 5.24 5.18 -1.07
C GLY A 176 5.08 6.11 -2.27
N VAL A 177 4.39 5.64 -3.29
CA VAL A 177 4.23 6.32 -4.58
C VAL A 177 2.80 6.85 -4.79
N GLY A 178 1.87 6.51 -3.88
CA GLY A 178 0.47 6.91 -4.00
C GLY A 178 -0.32 6.11 -5.05
N ILE A 179 0.07 4.86 -5.29
CA ILE A 179 -0.62 3.96 -6.24
C ILE A 179 -1.42 2.87 -5.52
N GLY A 180 -1.05 2.48 -4.30
CA GLY A 180 -1.62 1.31 -3.62
C GLY A 180 -3.14 1.37 -3.47
N LEU A 181 -3.71 2.46 -2.98
CA LEU A 181 -5.17 2.61 -2.83
C LEU A 181 -5.89 2.70 -4.17
N TYR A 182 -5.30 3.35 -5.16
CA TYR A 182 -5.82 3.36 -6.52
C TYR A 182 -5.87 1.93 -7.09
N LEU A 183 -4.78 1.18 -6.99
CA LEU A 183 -4.70 -0.22 -7.43
C LEU A 183 -5.72 -1.09 -6.69
N THR A 184 -5.86 -0.93 -5.39
CA THR A 184 -6.89 -1.62 -4.59
C THR A 184 -8.28 -1.36 -5.14
N ARG A 185 -8.63 -0.10 -5.43
CA ARG A 185 -9.92 0.26 -6.01
C ARG A 185 -10.14 -0.42 -7.37
N GLU A 186 -9.16 -0.41 -8.26
CA GLU A 186 -9.25 -1.07 -9.57
C GLU A 186 -9.48 -2.58 -9.43
N ILE A 187 -8.71 -3.26 -8.56
CA ILE A 187 -8.85 -4.69 -8.30
C ILE A 187 -10.25 -5.03 -7.78
N VAL A 188 -10.74 -4.27 -6.80
CA VAL A 188 -12.04 -4.52 -6.17
C VAL A 188 -13.18 -4.25 -7.16
N THR A 189 -13.10 -3.14 -7.92
CA THR A 189 -14.10 -2.78 -8.93
C THR A 189 -14.20 -3.82 -10.04
N GLN A 190 -13.07 -4.34 -10.53
CA GLN A 190 -13.06 -5.39 -11.56
C GLN A 190 -13.62 -6.73 -11.04
N GLN A 191 -13.65 -6.93 -9.74
CA GLN A 191 -14.31 -8.10 -9.13
C GLN A 191 -15.81 -7.88 -8.85
N GLY A 192 -16.32 -6.67 -9.12
CA GLY A 192 -17.73 -6.32 -8.92
C GLY A 192 -18.02 -5.74 -7.52
N GLY A 193 -16.99 -5.45 -6.75
CA GLY A 193 -17.07 -4.82 -5.43
C GLY A 193 -16.82 -3.32 -5.47
N TYR A 194 -16.73 -2.73 -4.29
CA TYR A 194 -16.37 -1.32 -4.11
C TYR A 194 -15.49 -1.16 -2.86
N ILE A 195 -14.75 -0.07 -2.80
CA ILE A 195 -13.95 0.31 -1.63
C ILE A 195 -14.51 1.57 -0.99
N LYS A 196 -14.58 1.59 0.33
CA LYS A 196 -14.92 2.78 1.12
C LYS A 196 -13.91 3.00 2.23
N VAL A 197 -13.88 4.21 2.77
CA VAL A 197 -13.11 4.60 3.95
C VAL A 197 -14.00 5.35 4.92
N VAL A 198 -13.83 5.07 6.20
CA VAL A 198 -14.36 5.86 7.31
C VAL A 198 -13.16 6.23 8.17
N SER A 199 -12.91 7.51 8.36
CA SER A 199 -11.72 7.97 9.06
C SER A 199 -11.94 9.31 9.72
N GLU A 200 -11.26 9.50 10.86
CA GLU A 200 -11.24 10.75 11.60
C GLU A 200 -9.79 11.06 12.01
N PRO A 201 -9.31 12.29 11.79
CA PRO A 201 -7.97 12.69 12.20
C PRO A 201 -7.71 12.39 13.69
N GLY A 202 -6.60 11.71 13.97
CA GLY A 202 -6.18 11.32 15.32
C GLY A 202 -6.88 10.08 15.89
N LYS A 203 -7.87 9.49 15.19
CA LYS A 203 -8.57 8.28 15.65
C LYS A 203 -8.27 7.04 14.81
N GLY A 204 -7.68 7.21 13.64
CA GLY A 204 -7.37 6.14 12.71
C GLY A 204 -8.33 6.06 11.53
N SER A 205 -8.23 4.96 10.78
CA SER A 205 -9.01 4.73 9.56
C SER A 205 -9.57 3.31 9.53
N GLU A 206 -10.73 3.14 8.93
CA GLU A 206 -11.30 1.85 8.56
C GLU A 206 -11.55 1.85 7.04
N PHE A 207 -10.84 0.98 6.35
CA PHE A 207 -11.07 0.69 4.93
C PHE A 207 -11.89 -0.58 4.80
N SER A 208 -12.90 -0.58 3.92
CA SER A 208 -13.73 -1.75 3.62
C SER A 208 -13.75 -2.02 2.12
N ILE A 209 -13.62 -3.28 1.76
CA ILE A 209 -13.75 -3.79 0.39
C ILE A 209 -14.76 -4.94 0.33
#